data_d3eca9eba5f8496479b086517e75c550
#
_entry.id   d3eca9eba5f8496479b086517e75c550
#
_cell.length_a   1.000
_cell.length_b   1.000
_cell.length_c   1.000
_cell.angle_alpha   90.00
_cell.angle_beta   90.00
_cell.angle_gamma   90.00
#
_symmetry.space_group_name_H-M   'P 1'
#
loop_
_entity.id
_entity.type
_entity.pdbx_description
1 polymer ?
#
loop_
_entity_poly.entity_id
_entity_poly.type
_entity_poly.pdbx_seq_one_letter_code
_entity_poly.pdbx_strand_id
1 'polypeptide(L)'
;MVLNHIRAARTISRIELAAESGVTPATITQVVRELMDHGLVVEVGRGASTGGKPRTLLQLNPRARYAVGVLFERNTCVVVLVDLTGRPVARTSFPGTAPLPPGQGVALVASRVNALLDTAGVDRGKVLGVGLATYGPQDRRAGVLLTHQPTPEWFGYPVAPRLSEILGLPVLLDNDAAAAAIGEYWLGAVDTPAFGCIYMASGIGGGVVVDGELYRGSSSNGVEIGHITVDLDGGPCGCGNYGCLGNYADPTAVIKQALEASPLGARLGLDPGDTDVMAAFGRIATAAQAGDPAARTLIERSARHLGTAAVTMTSLFDLDTIVLAGPSLAAAGPIYQSVVQEEVRRRTFARRAHPVRVVTSVSGSDAAAIGGAVLVLQGELAVLELASTTSPRESAGKPAERAGHRR
;
A
#
# COMPACT_ATOMS: atom_id res chain seq x y z
N MET A 1 5.57 -3.38 -17.55
CA MET A 1 7.05 -3.47 -17.52
C MET A 1 7.71 -2.14 -17.86
N VAL A 2 7.55 -1.56 -19.08
CA VAL A 2 8.20 -0.29 -19.50
C VAL A 2 7.81 0.91 -18.63
N LEU A 3 6.51 1.08 -18.33
CA LEU A 3 6.02 2.15 -17.45
C LEU A 3 6.61 2.06 -16.03
N ASN A 4 6.79 0.85 -15.50
CA ASN A 4 7.39 0.66 -14.18
C ASN A 4 8.86 1.09 -14.14
N HIS A 5 9.65 0.83 -15.19
CA HIS A 5 11.03 1.34 -15.30
C HIS A 5 11.07 2.87 -15.36
N ILE A 6 10.18 3.49 -16.19
CA ILE A 6 10.10 4.97 -16.27
C ILE A 6 9.72 5.56 -14.91
N ARG A 7 8.77 4.92 -14.19
CA ARG A 7 8.34 5.35 -12.85
C ARG A 7 9.49 5.26 -11.83
N ALA A 8 10.14 4.09 -11.76
CA ALA A 8 11.21 3.83 -10.79
C ALA A 8 12.41 4.76 -11.00
N ALA A 9 12.82 4.97 -12.24
CA ALA A 9 13.93 5.85 -12.59
C ALA A 9 13.57 7.35 -12.46
N ARG A 10 12.28 7.71 -12.34
CA ARG A 10 11.73 9.08 -12.41
C ARG A 10 11.99 9.77 -13.76
N THR A 11 13.23 9.72 -14.25
CA THR A 11 13.63 10.18 -15.59
C THR A 11 14.59 9.17 -16.19
N ILE A 12 14.37 8.75 -17.44
CA ILE A 12 15.17 7.71 -18.10
C ILE A 12 15.20 7.96 -19.62
N SER A 13 16.32 7.68 -20.27
CA SER A 13 16.38 7.72 -21.75
C SER A 13 15.93 6.40 -22.36
N ARG A 14 15.55 6.40 -23.64
CA ARG A 14 15.19 5.17 -24.37
C ARG A 14 16.31 4.13 -24.40
N ILE A 15 17.56 4.55 -24.37
CA ILE A 15 18.73 3.67 -24.37
C ILE A 15 18.86 2.96 -23.01
N GLU A 16 18.79 3.71 -21.93
CA GLU A 16 18.80 3.17 -20.56
C GLU A 16 17.59 2.25 -20.33
N LEU A 17 16.42 2.66 -20.78
CA LEU A 17 15.20 1.87 -20.70
C LEU A 17 15.32 0.51 -21.43
N ALA A 18 15.96 0.50 -22.63
CA ALA A 18 16.25 -0.75 -23.33
C ALA A 18 17.25 -1.65 -22.57
N ALA A 19 18.28 -1.06 -22.00
CA ALA A 19 19.28 -1.77 -21.21
C ALA A 19 18.70 -2.39 -19.93
N GLU A 20 17.90 -1.62 -19.19
CA GLU A 20 17.30 -2.07 -17.92
C GLU A 20 16.17 -3.08 -18.12
N SER A 21 15.36 -2.91 -19.17
CA SER A 21 14.21 -3.79 -19.41
C SER A 21 14.59 -5.08 -20.19
N GLY A 22 15.78 -5.16 -20.77
CA GLY A 22 16.18 -6.25 -21.67
C GLY A 22 15.40 -6.28 -23.00
N VAL A 23 14.62 -5.24 -23.31
CA VAL A 23 13.81 -5.14 -24.53
C VAL A 23 14.60 -4.44 -25.62
N THR A 24 14.40 -4.85 -26.89
CA THR A 24 15.16 -4.27 -28.00
C THR A 24 14.89 -2.76 -28.16
N PRO A 25 15.88 -1.95 -28.60
CA PRO A 25 15.69 -0.50 -28.81
C PRO A 25 14.56 -0.15 -29.77
N ALA A 26 14.31 -1.00 -30.78
CA ALA A 26 13.22 -0.83 -31.72
C ALA A 26 11.84 -0.96 -31.03
N THR A 27 11.68 -2.00 -30.21
CA THR A 27 10.46 -2.24 -29.44
C THR A 27 10.24 -1.12 -28.43
N ILE A 28 11.30 -0.71 -27.69
CA ILE A 28 11.20 0.43 -26.76
C ILE A 28 10.75 1.70 -27.46
N THR A 29 11.27 1.98 -28.67
CA THR A 29 10.88 3.18 -29.44
C THR A 29 9.41 3.14 -29.82
N GLN A 30 8.88 1.97 -30.18
CA GLN A 30 7.47 1.78 -30.51
C GLN A 30 6.59 1.97 -29.28
N VAL A 31 6.88 1.23 -28.18
CA VAL A 31 6.11 1.29 -26.94
C VAL A 31 6.09 2.71 -26.36
N VAL A 32 7.25 3.38 -26.31
CA VAL A 32 7.31 4.77 -25.82
C VAL A 32 6.48 5.71 -26.69
N ARG A 33 6.45 5.52 -28.01
CA ARG A 33 5.59 6.33 -28.90
C ARG A 33 4.12 6.15 -28.55
N GLU A 34 3.66 4.92 -28.40
CA GLU A 34 2.28 4.61 -28.02
C GLU A 34 1.92 5.21 -26.66
N LEU A 35 2.83 5.10 -25.66
CA LEU A 35 2.64 5.72 -24.35
C LEU A 35 2.56 7.25 -24.41
N MET A 36 3.34 7.87 -25.32
CA MET A 36 3.27 9.33 -25.56
C MET A 36 1.98 9.71 -26.29
N ASP A 37 1.52 8.93 -27.26
CA ASP A 37 0.25 9.15 -27.97
C ASP A 37 -0.95 9.08 -27.02
N HIS A 38 -0.89 8.20 -25.99
CA HIS A 38 -1.86 8.15 -24.91
C HIS A 38 -1.64 9.22 -23.81
N GLY A 39 -0.61 10.06 -23.96
CA GLY A 39 -0.28 11.13 -23.01
C GLY A 39 0.27 10.65 -21.66
N LEU A 40 0.62 9.36 -21.51
CA LEU A 40 1.11 8.76 -20.26
C LEU A 40 2.58 9.10 -19.99
N VAL A 41 3.37 9.32 -21.05
CA VAL A 41 4.80 9.64 -20.98
C VAL A 41 5.06 10.94 -21.71
N VAL A 42 5.96 11.74 -21.21
CA VAL A 42 6.40 13.01 -21.80
C VAL A 42 7.92 13.09 -21.87
N GLU A 43 8.44 13.86 -22.84
CA GLU A 43 9.85 14.22 -22.90
C GLU A 43 10.11 15.47 -22.05
N VAL A 44 11.07 15.39 -21.12
CA VAL A 44 11.29 16.44 -20.10
C VAL A 44 12.65 17.13 -20.20
N GLY A 45 13.38 16.92 -21.27
CA GLY A 45 14.67 17.57 -21.45
C GLY A 45 15.74 16.66 -22.03
N ARG A 46 16.99 17.05 -21.87
CA ARG A 46 18.16 16.31 -22.37
C ARG A 46 19.08 15.94 -21.21
N GLY A 47 19.49 14.68 -21.14
CA GLY A 47 20.48 14.21 -20.20
C GLY A 47 21.88 14.77 -20.48
N ALA A 48 22.78 14.61 -19.49
CA ALA A 48 24.18 14.99 -19.64
C ALA A 48 24.82 14.29 -20.86
N SER A 49 25.58 15.02 -21.66
CA SER A 49 26.32 14.46 -22.80
C SER A 49 27.66 13.88 -22.32
N THR A 50 27.88 12.62 -22.62
CA THR A 50 29.18 11.95 -22.40
C THR A 50 30.01 11.87 -23.69
N GLY A 51 29.91 12.87 -24.57
CA GLY A 51 30.67 12.94 -25.83
C GLY A 51 29.87 12.66 -27.09
N GLY A 52 28.52 12.57 -27.03
CA GLY A 52 27.61 12.37 -28.15
C GLY A 52 26.40 13.31 -28.13
N LYS A 53 25.42 13.08 -29.03
CA LYS A 53 24.14 13.83 -29.00
C LYS A 53 23.43 13.62 -27.67
N PRO A 54 23.05 14.72 -26.96
CA PRO A 54 22.34 14.61 -25.69
C PRO A 54 21.09 13.73 -25.81
N ARG A 55 20.90 12.82 -24.84
CA ARG A 55 19.78 11.88 -24.83
C ARG A 55 18.51 12.57 -24.36
N THR A 56 17.40 12.36 -25.05
CA THR A 56 16.09 12.81 -24.58
C THR A 56 15.64 11.98 -23.39
N LEU A 57 15.25 12.64 -22.31
CA LEU A 57 14.73 12.02 -21.10
C LEU A 57 13.21 11.90 -21.14
N LEU A 58 12.72 10.76 -20.69
CA LEU A 58 11.31 10.41 -20.56
C LEU A 58 10.90 10.45 -19.09
N GLN A 59 9.66 10.83 -18.85
CA GLN A 59 9.03 10.84 -17.53
C GLN A 59 7.56 10.47 -17.65
N LEU A 60 6.97 9.87 -16.60
CA LEU A 60 5.51 9.76 -16.51
C LEU A 60 4.88 11.15 -16.48
N ASN A 61 3.76 11.32 -17.19
CA ASN A 61 2.94 12.54 -17.10
C ASN A 61 2.02 12.45 -15.87
N PRO A 62 2.29 13.19 -14.77
CA PRO A 62 1.49 13.07 -13.56
C PRO A 62 -0.01 13.34 -13.78
N ARG A 63 -0.34 14.23 -14.74
CA ARG A 63 -1.72 14.68 -15.02
C ARG A 63 -2.45 13.82 -16.05
N ALA A 64 -1.85 12.73 -16.51
CA ALA A 64 -2.47 11.86 -17.51
C ALA A 64 -3.65 11.10 -16.94
N ARG A 65 -3.48 10.52 -15.76
CA ARG A 65 -4.48 9.70 -15.06
C ARG A 65 -4.40 9.93 -13.55
N TYR A 66 -5.49 9.60 -12.88
CA TYR A 66 -5.64 9.67 -11.43
C TYR A 66 -6.28 8.39 -10.90
N ALA A 67 -6.06 8.11 -9.63
CA ALA A 67 -6.79 7.07 -8.91
C ALA A 67 -7.15 7.57 -7.52
N VAL A 68 -8.26 7.10 -6.99
CA VAL A 68 -8.68 7.36 -5.61
C VAL A 68 -8.31 6.18 -4.74
N GLY A 69 -7.73 6.44 -3.59
CA GLY A 69 -7.54 5.44 -2.55
C GLY A 69 -8.37 5.76 -1.32
N VAL A 70 -8.99 4.75 -0.76
CA VAL A 70 -9.81 4.86 0.44
C VAL A 70 -9.30 3.89 1.49
N LEU A 71 -8.83 4.39 2.62
CA LEU A 71 -8.71 3.58 3.83
C LEU A 71 -10.08 3.52 4.49
N PHE A 72 -10.65 2.32 4.50
CA PHE A 72 -11.96 2.07 5.07
C PHE A 72 -11.80 1.36 6.42
N GLU A 73 -11.87 2.15 7.48
CA GLU A 73 -11.65 1.68 8.84
C GLU A 73 -12.80 2.07 9.76
N ARG A 74 -12.90 1.37 10.90
CA ARG A 74 -14.02 1.57 11.84
C ARG A 74 -14.03 2.95 12.51
N ASN A 75 -12.85 3.49 12.84
CA ASN A 75 -12.73 4.73 13.61
C ASN A 75 -12.42 5.95 12.73
N THR A 76 -11.65 5.75 11.66
CA THR A 76 -11.25 6.85 10.77
C THR A 76 -11.16 6.34 9.34
N CYS A 77 -11.88 6.99 8.43
CA CYS A 77 -11.71 6.80 7.01
C CYS A 77 -10.82 7.90 6.43
N VAL A 78 -9.97 7.53 5.47
CA VAL A 78 -9.11 8.46 4.73
C VAL A 78 -9.37 8.27 3.25
N VAL A 79 -9.53 9.37 2.51
CA VAL A 79 -9.63 9.38 1.05
C VAL A 79 -8.48 10.21 0.50
N VAL A 80 -7.73 9.64 -0.42
CA VAL A 80 -6.67 10.34 -1.15
C VAL A 80 -6.91 10.24 -2.65
N LEU A 81 -6.64 11.32 -3.36
CA LEU A 81 -6.51 11.31 -4.81
C LEU A 81 -5.02 11.33 -5.14
N VAL A 82 -4.56 10.39 -5.96
CA VAL A 82 -3.18 10.36 -6.42
C VAL A 82 -3.09 10.58 -7.92
N ASP A 83 -1.98 11.16 -8.37
CA ASP A 83 -1.63 11.27 -9.79
C ASP A 83 -1.03 9.96 -10.33
N LEU A 84 -0.70 9.91 -11.63
CA LEU A 84 -0.13 8.73 -12.27
C LEU A 84 1.20 8.27 -11.64
N THR A 85 1.91 9.12 -10.92
CA THR A 85 3.15 8.78 -10.22
C THR A 85 2.90 8.21 -8.82
N GLY A 86 1.64 8.17 -8.36
CA GLY A 86 1.25 7.77 -7.02
C GLY A 86 1.32 8.87 -5.96
N ARG A 87 1.66 10.10 -6.36
CA ARG A 87 1.76 11.23 -5.42
C ARG A 87 0.39 11.78 -5.07
N PRO A 88 0.13 12.07 -3.78
CA PRO A 88 -1.12 12.67 -3.36
C PRO A 88 -1.32 14.06 -3.99
N VAL A 89 -2.51 14.27 -4.58
CA VAL A 89 -2.99 15.54 -5.14
C VAL A 89 -3.98 16.20 -4.19
N ALA A 90 -4.84 15.41 -3.57
CA ALA A 90 -5.80 15.87 -2.58
C ALA A 90 -6.05 14.80 -1.52
N ARG A 91 -6.47 15.22 -0.33
CA ARG A 91 -6.71 14.33 0.82
C ARG A 91 -7.86 14.85 1.67
N THR A 92 -8.68 13.93 2.19
CA THR A 92 -9.64 14.21 3.25
C THR A 92 -9.70 13.05 4.23
N SER A 93 -10.09 13.30 5.46
CA SER A 93 -10.36 12.29 6.47
C SER A 93 -11.64 12.63 7.22
N PHE A 94 -12.33 11.62 7.71
CA PHE A 94 -13.59 11.77 8.43
C PHE A 94 -13.77 10.59 9.40
N PRO A 95 -14.68 10.72 10.39
CA PRO A 95 -14.99 9.63 11.30
C PRO A 95 -15.35 8.36 10.54
N GLY A 96 -14.89 7.22 11.05
CA GLY A 96 -15.11 5.93 10.43
C GLY A 96 -16.56 5.48 10.44
N THR A 97 -16.80 4.31 9.91
CA THR A 97 -18.16 3.79 9.66
C THR A 97 -18.70 2.92 10.80
N ALA A 98 -17.98 2.82 11.93
CA ALA A 98 -18.31 1.92 13.04
C ALA A 98 -19.79 1.97 13.50
N PRO A 99 -20.43 3.13 13.67
CA PRO A 99 -21.80 3.17 14.13
C PRO A 99 -22.85 3.04 12.99
N LEU A 100 -22.40 2.97 11.72
CA LEU A 100 -23.31 3.03 10.58
C LEU A 100 -23.64 1.64 10.03
N PRO A 101 -24.90 1.39 9.65
CA PRO A 101 -25.23 0.24 8.79
C PRO A 101 -24.44 0.28 7.48
N PRO A 102 -24.12 -0.89 6.87
CA PRO A 102 -23.26 -0.98 5.69
C PRO A 102 -23.64 -0.04 4.56
N GLY A 103 -24.93 0.01 4.19
CA GLY A 103 -25.40 0.90 3.12
C GLY A 103 -25.15 2.39 3.39
N GLN A 104 -25.32 2.84 4.64
CA GLN A 104 -25.04 4.23 5.01
C GLN A 104 -23.54 4.53 5.05
N GLY A 105 -22.72 3.57 5.54
CA GLY A 105 -21.28 3.70 5.55
C GLY A 105 -20.71 3.83 4.12
N VAL A 106 -21.17 3.01 3.19
CA VAL A 106 -20.77 3.08 1.77
C VAL A 106 -21.23 4.37 1.11
N ALA A 107 -22.46 4.82 1.37
CA ALA A 107 -22.96 6.10 0.86
C ALA A 107 -22.17 7.31 1.38
N LEU A 108 -21.77 7.29 2.66
CA LEU A 108 -20.89 8.31 3.23
C LEU A 108 -19.53 8.34 2.53
N VAL A 109 -18.89 7.19 2.33
CA VAL A 109 -17.61 7.09 1.60
C VAL A 109 -17.76 7.65 0.18
N ALA A 110 -18.81 7.25 -0.54
CA ALA A 110 -19.08 7.74 -1.90
C ALA A 110 -19.23 9.26 -1.95
N SER A 111 -19.97 9.82 -1.00
CA SER A 111 -20.12 11.28 -0.85
C SER A 111 -18.77 11.99 -0.65
N ARG A 112 -17.90 11.43 0.19
CA ARG A 112 -16.57 12.00 0.46
C ARG A 112 -15.62 11.89 -0.73
N VAL A 113 -15.67 10.78 -1.47
CA VAL A 113 -14.94 10.61 -2.74
C VAL A 113 -15.37 11.66 -3.75
N ASN A 114 -16.68 11.82 -3.98
CA ASN A 114 -17.20 12.83 -4.91
C ASN A 114 -16.78 14.25 -4.51
N ALA A 115 -16.94 14.62 -3.25
CA ALA A 115 -16.55 15.94 -2.75
C ALA A 115 -15.04 16.20 -2.94
N LEU A 116 -14.19 15.18 -2.73
CA LEU A 116 -12.74 15.30 -2.96
C LEU A 116 -12.43 15.53 -4.44
N LEU A 117 -13.05 14.78 -5.36
CA LEU A 117 -12.86 14.93 -6.80
C LEU A 117 -13.31 16.30 -7.29
N ASP A 118 -14.47 16.78 -6.83
CA ASP A 118 -15.00 18.08 -7.18
C ASP A 118 -14.09 19.21 -6.67
N THR A 119 -13.61 19.11 -5.43
CA THR A 119 -12.68 20.10 -4.84
C THR A 119 -11.33 20.11 -5.54
N ALA A 120 -10.82 18.93 -5.95
CA ALA A 120 -9.55 18.81 -6.67
C ALA A 120 -9.65 19.33 -8.10
N GLY A 121 -10.85 19.51 -8.66
CA GLY A 121 -11.07 20.03 -10.01
C GLY A 121 -10.49 19.15 -11.12
N VAL A 122 -10.36 17.84 -10.88
CA VAL A 122 -9.84 16.92 -11.87
C VAL A 122 -10.93 16.43 -12.81
N ASP A 123 -10.55 16.20 -14.07
CA ASP A 123 -11.42 15.58 -15.04
C ASP A 123 -11.76 14.14 -14.63
N ARG A 124 -13.03 13.86 -14.35
CA ARG A 124 -13.51 12.54 -13.93
C ARG A 124 -13.19 11.45 -14.97
N GLY A 125 -13.14 11.78 -16.26
CA GLY A 125 -12.74 10.87 -17.32
C GLY A 125 -11.29 10.41 -17.26
N LYS A 126 -10.47 11.06 -16.42
CA LYS A 126 -9.09 10.67 -16.13
C LYS A 126 -8.94 9.87 -14.84
N VAL A 127 -10.01 9.70 -14.05
CA VAL A 127 -10.01 8.91 -12.82
C VAL A 127 -10.26 7.45 -13.18
N LEU A 128 -9.25 6.60 -12.99
CA LEU A 128 -9.29 5.19 -13.39
C LEU A 128 -10.18 4.34 -12.50
N GLY A 129 -10.33 4.71 -11.24
CA GLY A 129 -11.13 3.97 -10.28
C GLY A 129 -10.79 4.29 -8.83
N VAL A 130 -11.32 3.45 -7.95
CA VAL A 130 -11.16 3.56 -6.49
C VAL A 130 -10.56 2.27 -5.95
N GLY A 131 -9.47 2.37 -5.20
CA GLY A 131 -8.92 1.27 -4.41
C GLY A 131 -9.36 1.40 -2.96
N LEU A 132 -10.13 0.43 -2.49
CA LEU A 132 -10.66 0.36 -1.14
C LEU A 132 -9.77 -0.56 -0.30
N ALA A 133 -8.97 0.02 0.59
CA ALA A 133 -8.11 -0.69 1.52
C ALA A 133 -8.83 -0.86 2.87
N THR A 134 -8.93 -2.09 3.37
CA THR A 134 -9.62 -2.38 4.63
C THR A 134 -8.96 -3.53 5.38
N TYR A 135 -9.22 -3.63 6.66
CA TYR A 135 -8.73 -4.70 7.54
C TYR A 135 -9.57 -5.98 7.43
N GLY A 136 -9.03 -7.07 7.94
CA GLY A 136 -9.67 -8.38 8.08
C GLY A 136 -9.74 -9.19 6.79
N PRO A 137 -10.23 -10.44 6.89
CA PRO A 137 -10.35 -11.31 5.74
C PRO A 137 -11.42 -10.80 4.78
N GLN A 138 -11.17 -11.02 3.47
CA GLN A 138 -12.03 -10.55 2.40
C GLN A 138 -12.00 -11.47 1.20
N ASP A 139 -13.10 -11.52 0.45
CA ASP A 139 -13.10 -12.02 -0.91
C ASP A 139 -12.83 -10.86 -1.86
N ARG A 140 -11.56 -10.71 -2.23
CA ARG A 140 -11.09 -9.63 -3.09
C ARG A 140 -11.75 -9.69 -4.49
N ARG A 141 -12.00 -10.89 -5.01
CA ARG A 141 -12.59 -11.08 -6.35
C ARG A 141 -14.06 -10.68 -6.36
N ALA A 142 -14.81 -11.08 -5.35
CA ALA A 142 -16.21 -10.68 -5.19
C ALA A 142 -16.40 -9.27 -4.63
N GLY A 143 -15.33 -8.65 -4.07
CA GLY A 143 -15.39 -7.33 -3.45
C GLY A 143 -16.20 -7.33 -2.14
N VAL A 144 -16.08 -8.41 -1.33
CA VAL A 144 -16.91 -8.70 -0.17
C VAL A 144 -16.06 -8.80 1.07
N LEU A 145 -16.52 -8.22 2.18
CA LEU A 145 -15.90 -8.37 3.51
C LEU A 145 -16.30 -9.70 4.15
N LEU A 146 -15.33 -10.41 4.72
CA LEU A 146 -15.53 -11.66 5.45
C LEU A 146 -15.27 -11.49 6.95
N THR A 147 -15.50 -10.29 7.47
CA THR A 147 -15.38 -9.94 8.88
C THR A 147 -16.71 -9.47 9.44
N HIS A 148 -16.99 -9.79 10.70
CA HIS A 148 -18.14 -9.28 11.46
C HIS A 148 -17.86 -7.90 12.09
N GLN A 149 -16.82 -7.24 11.66
CA GLN A 149 -16.42 -5.91 12.14
C GLN A 149 -16.76 -4.84 11.08
N PRO A 150 -17.17 -3.63 11.49
CA PRO A 150 -17.42 -3.20 12.87
C PRO A 150 -18.71 -3.76 13.50
N THR A 151 -19.66 -4.23 12.68
CA THR A 151 -20.89 -4.89 13.13
C THR A 151 -21.16 -6.16 12.31
N PRO A 152 -22.00 -7.11 12.81
CA PRO A 152 -22.27 -8.37 12.10
C PRO A 152 -22.80 -8.22 10.68
N GLU A 153 -23.49 -7.12 10.37
CA GLU A 153 -24.10 -6.88 9.05
C GLU A 153 -23.05 -6.65 7.94
N TRP A 154 -21.79 -6.37 8.30
CA TRP A 154 -20.71 -6.22 7.33
C TRP A 154 -20.22 -7.55 6.76
N PHE A 155 -20.48 -8.67 7.44
CA PHE A 155 -20.13 -9.99 6.93
C PHE A 155 -20.89 -10.32 5.66
N GLY A 156 -20.18 -10.59 4.58
CA GLY A 156 -20.77 -10.90 3.27
C GLY A 156 -21.30 -9.66 2.53
N TYR A 157 -21.13 -8.46 3.06
CA TYR A 157 -21.60 -7.25 2.40
C TYR A 157 -20.74 -6.92 1.17
N PRO A 158 -21.37 -6.70 -0.02
CA PRO A 158 -20.66 -6.46 -1.29
C PRO A 158 -20.19 -4.99 -1.37
N VAL A 159 -19.20 -4.62 -0.53
CA VAL A 159 -18.78 -3.23 -0.35
C VAL A 159 -18.25 -2.61 -1.64
N ALA A 160 -17.41 -3.33 -2.40
CA ALA A 160 -16.84 -2.80 -3.65
C ALA A 160 -17.88 -2.68 -4.77
N PRO A 161 -18.74 -3.68 -5.07
CA PRO A 161 -19.83 -3.53 -6.00
C PRO A 161 -20.77 -2.37 -5.69
N ARG A 162 -21.16 -2.21 -4.42
CA ARG A 162 -22.06 -1.12 -4.00
C ARG A 162 -21.43 0.26 -4.13
N LEU A 163 -20.17 0.39 -3.76
CA LEU A 163 -19.45 1.64 -3.93
C LEU A 163 -19.26 1.98 -5.42
N SER A 164 -18.96 0.96 -6.26
CA SER A 164 -18.83 1.11 -7.70
C SER A 164 -20.13 1.60 -8.35
N GLU A 165 -21.27 1.02 -7.96
CA GLU A 165 -22.60 1.42 -8.44
C GLU A 165 -22.89 2.91 -8.14
N ILE A 166 -22.58 3.38 -6.93
CA ILE A 166 -22.86 4.78 -6.53
C ILE A 166 -21.90 5.76 -7.23
N LEU A 167 -20.62 5.40 -7.37
CA LEU A 167 -19.61 6.29 -7.94
C LEU A 167 -19.58 6.30 -9.46
N GLY A 168 -20.09 5.26 -10.12
CA GLY A 168 -19.90 5.03 -11.56
C GLY A 168 -18.43 4.81 -11.94
N LEU A 169 -17.60 4.35 -11.01
CA LEU A 169 -16.17 4.08 -11.19
C LEU A 169 -15.87 2.62 -10.78
N PRO A 170 -14.89 1.94 -11.41
CA PRO A 170 -14.42 0.65 -10.93
C PRO A 170 -13.91 0.76 -9.49
N VAL A 171 -14.25 -0.22 -8.65
CA VAL A 171 -13.76 -0.30 -7.26
C VAL A 171 -13.04 -1.62 -7.05
N LEU A 172 -11.81 -1.54 -6.56
CA LEU A 172 -10.97 -2.67 -6.22
C LEU A 172 -10.86 -2.75 -4.69
N LEU A 173 -11.17 -3.91 -4.11
CA LEU A 173 -11.00 -4.17 -2.68
C LEU A 173 -9.67 -4.86 -2.42
N ASP A 174 -8.93 -4.41 -1.39
CA ASP A 174 -7.72 -5.09 -0.94
C ASP A 174 -7.48 -4.90 0.57
N ASN A 175 -6.59 -5.72 1.15
CA ASN A 175 -6.16 -5.58 2.53
C ASN A 175 -5.31 -4.31 2.71
N ASP A 176 -5.48 -3.63 3.86
CA ASP A 176 -4.82 -2.36 4.17
C ASP A 176 -3.29 -2.47 4.28
N ALA A 177 -2.78 -3.54 4.90
CA ALA A 177 -1.34 -3.78 5.01
C ALA A 177 -0.72 -4.16 3.66
N ALA A 178 -1.42 -4.95 2.86
CA ALA A 178 -1.03 -5.27 1.49
C ALA A 178 -1.00 -4.01 0.61
N ALA A 179 -2.03 -3.18 0.71
CA ALA A 179 -2.08 -1.88 0.04
C ALA A 179 -0.93 -0.97 0.49
N ALA A 180 -0.67 -0.86 1.80
CA ALA A 180 0.45 -0.07 2.30
C ALA A 180 1.79 -0.52 1.71
N ALA A 181 2.06 -1.84 1.66
CA ALA A 181 3.29 -2.38 1.09
C ALA A 181 3.48 -1.96 -0.38
N ILE A 182 2.47 -2.11 -1.21
CA ILE A 182 2.58 -1.74 -2.62
C ILE A 182 2.69 -0.22 -2.82
N GLY A 183 2.05 0.57 -1.95
CA GLY A 183 2.17 2.03 -1.94
C GLY A 183 3.61 2.49 -1.67
N GLU A 184 4.28 1.91 -0.67
CA GLU A 184 5.67 2.19 -0.34
C GLU A 184 6.62 1.82 -1.49
N TYR A 185 6.39 0.67 -2.14
CA TYR A 185 7.14 0.29 -3.33
C TYR A 185 6.95 1.30 -4.48
N TRP A 186 5.71 1.68 -4.76
CA TRP A 186 5.40 2.57 -5.88
C TRP A 186 6.02 3.95 -5.73
N LEU A 187 6.03 4.50 -4.53
CA LEU A 187 6.62 5.80 -4.24
C LEU A 187 8.15 5.79 -4.24
N GLY A 188 8.78 4.63 -4.42
CA GLY A 188 10.22 4.48 -4.42
C GLY A 188 10.85 4.64 -3.05
N ALA A 189 10.08 4.35 -1.98
CA ALA A 189 10.59 4.32 -0.61
C ALA A 189 11.62 3.21 -0.39
N VAL A 190 11.51 2.15 -1.19
CA VAL A 190 12.33 0.94 -1.09
C VAL A 190 12.83 0.57 -2.47
N ASP A 191 14.15 0.51 -2.61
CA ASP A 191 14.84 0.08 -3.84
C ASP A 191 15.51 -1.27 -3.54
N THR A 192 14.70 -2.34 -3.61
CA THR A 192 15.12 -3.69 -3.27
C THR A 192 14.17 -4.71 -3.92
N PRO A 193 14.68 -5.89 -4.31
CA PRO A 193 13.86 -6.93 -4.92
C PRO A 193 12.82 -7.53 -3.97
N ALA A 194 13.10 -7.54 -2.64
CA ALA A 194 12.19 -8.14 -1.68
C ALA A 194 12.16 -7.37 -0.35
N PHE A 195 10.98 -6.88 0.04
CA PHE A 195 10.80 -6.24 1.33
C PHE A 195 9.46 -6.60 1.97
N GLY A 196 9.40 -6.45 3.29
CA GLY A 196 8.18 -6.59 4.07
C GLY A 196 7.69 -5.24 4.60
N CYS A 197 6.39 -5.07 4.65
CA CYS A 197 5.74 -3.96 5.33
C CYS A 197 4.99 -4.49 6.55
N ILE A 198 5.24 -3.92 7.70
CA ILE A 198 4.43 -4.10 8.91
C ILE A 198 3.57 -2.86 9.03
N TYR A 199 2.27 -3.06 8.94
CA TYR A 199 1.28 -1.99 9.04
C TYR A 199 0.54 -2.09 10.37
N MET A 200 0.53 -1.01 11.15
CA MET A 200 -0.17 -0.95 12.43
C MET A 200 -1.10 0.26 12.49
N ALA A 201 -2.40 -0.03 12.45
CA ALA A 201 -3.47 0.91 12.76
C ALA A 201 -4.11 0.51 14.09
N SER A 202 -5.40 0.18 14.14
CA SER A 202 -6.05 -0.42 15.32
C SER A 202 -5.60 -1.87 15.59
N GLY A 203 -5.18 -2.58 14.54
CA GLY A 203 -4.57 -3.91 14.58
C GLY A 203 -3.21 -3.93 13.88
N ILE A 204 -2.65 -5.13 13.67
CA ILE A 204 -1.37 -5.35 13.00
C ILE A 204 -1.60 -6.25 11.79
N GLY A 205 -1.20 -5.76 10.62
CA GLY A 205 -1.17 -6.51 9.37
C GLY A 205 0.22 -6.53 8.73
N GLY A 206 0.38 -7.34 7.70
CA GLY A 206 1.61 -7.43 6.94
C GLY A 206 1.39 -7.44 5.43
N GLY A 207 2.40 -6.98 4.71
CA GLY A 207 2.50 -7.11 3.26
C GLY A 207 3.92 -7.46 2.86
N VAL A 208 4.07 -8.24 1.81
CA VAL A 208 5.38 -8.60 1.24
C VAL A 208 5.35 -8.31 -0.25
N VAL A 209 6.38 -7.63 -0.72
CA VAL A 209 6.60 -7.34 -2.14
C VAL A 209 7.88 -8.06 -2.57
N VAL A 210 7.80 -8.82 -3.65
CA VAL A 210 8.92 -9.53 -4.27
C VAL A 210 8.94 -9.19 -5.75
N ASP A 211 10.08 -8.75 -6.27
CA ASP A 211 10.26 -8.34 -7.67
C ASP A 211 9.22 -7.33 -8.16
N GLY A 212 8.81 -6.43 -7.27
CA GLY A 212 7.80 -5.39 -7.54
C GLY A 212 6.35 -5.86 -7.51
N GLU A 213 6.11 -7.13 -7.23
CA GLU A 213 4.79 -7.73 -7.14
C GLU A 213 4.42 -8.07 -5.70
N LEU A 214 3.17 -7.80 -5.34
CA LEU A 214 2.65 -8.11 -4.01
C LEU A 214 2.44 -9.61 -3.85
N TYR A 215 3.07 -10.21 -2.83
CA TYR A 215 2.79 -11.59 -2.46
C TYR A 215 1.38 -11.74 -1.88
N ARG A 216 0.52 -12.46 -2.59
CA ARG A 216 -0.90 -12.55 -2.22
C ARG A 216 -1.30 -13.84 -1.53
N GLY A 217 -0.49 -14.89 -1.63
CA GLY A 217 -0.91 -16.23 -1.23
C GLY A 217 -2.06 -16.76 -2.09
N SER A 218 -2.68 -17.86 -1.66
CA SER A 218 -3.72 -18.57 -2.43
C SER A 218 -5.09 -17.89 -2.40
N SER A 219 -5.43 -17.16 -1.33
CA SER A 219 -6.74 -16.54 -1.12
C SER A 219 -6.71 -15.00 -1.16
N SER A 220 -5.56 -14.39 -1.38
CA SER A 220 -5.30 -12.95 -1.21
C SER A 220 -5.47 -12.44 0.23
N ASN A 221 -5.43 -13.34 1.23
CA ASN A 221 -5.41 -13.03 2.66
C ASN A 221 -4.10 -13.53 3.28
N GLY A 222 -2.99 -13.39 2.56
CA GLY A 222 -1.65 -13.79 3.05
C GLY A 222 -1.02 -12.74 3.95
N VAL A 223 0.05 -13.14 4.65
CA VAL A 223 0.88 -12.26 5.49
C VAL A 223 0.14 -11.68 6.71
N GLU A 224 -0.79 -12.43 7.28
CA GLU A 224 -1.54 -12.10 8.50
C GLU A 224 -0.66 -12.19 9.76
N ILE A 225 0.38 -11.35 9.82
CA ILE A 225 1.40 -11.39 10.88
C ILE A 225 0.85 -11.03 12.27
N GLY A 226 -0.24 -10.28 12.35
CA GLY A 226 -0.92 -9.98 13.61
C GLY A 226 -1.45 -11.23 14.30
N HIS A 227 -1.62 -12.33 13.55
CA HIS A 227 -2.16 -13.61 14.03
C HIS A 227 -1.13 -14.75 14.13
N ILE A 228 0.16 -14.47 13.91
CA ILE A 228 1.20 -15.45 14.24
C ILE A 228 1.31 -15.64 15.76
N THR A 229 1.48 -16.88 16.21
CA THR A 229 1.73 -17.17 17.62
C THR A 229 3.13 -16.72 18.02
N VAL A 230 3.21 -15.79 18.97
CA VAL A 230 4.48 -15.29 19.55
C VAL A 230 4.67 -15.76 21.00
N ASP A 231 3.66 -16.35 21.57
CA ASP A 231 3.65 -16.94 22.91
C ASP A 231 2.82 -18.24 22.90
N LEU A 232 3.49 -19.37 23.08
CA LEU A 232 2.84 -20.69 23.01
C LEU A 232 1.84 -20.92 24.16
N ASP A 233 2.07 -20.29 25.32
CA ASP A 233 1.21 -20.37 26.50
C ASP A 233 0.24 -19.18 26.58
N GLY A 234 0.17 -18.37 25.51
CA GLY A 234 -0.62 -17.16 25.44
C GLY A 234 -2.12 -17.37 25.35
N GLY A 235 -2.88 -16.34 25.70
CA GLY A 235 -4.34 -16.37 25.73
C GLY A 235 -4.98 -16.49 24.33
N PRO A 236 -6.32 -16.74 24.30
CA PRO A 236 -7.07 -16.87 23.06
C PRO A 236 -7.09 -15.56 22.27
N CYS A 237 -7.12 -15.68 20.95
CA CYS A 237 -7.32 -14.58 20.01
C CYS A 237 -8.71 -14.69 19.35
N GLY A 238 -9.31 -13.57 19.00
CA GLY A 238 -10.59 -13.53 18.29
C GLY A 238 -10.58 -14.24 16.92
N CYS A 239 -9.41 -14.53 16.34
CA CYS A 239 -9.28 -15.32 15.11
C CYS A 239 -9.42 -16.83 15.32
N GLY A 240 -9.51 -17.31 16.57
CA GLY A 240 -9.56 -18.73 16.94
C GLY A 240 -8.21 -19.35 17.28
N ASN A 241 -7.10 -18.62 17.09
CA ASN A 241 -5.76 -19.06 17.48
C ASN A 241 -5.40 -18.58 18.91
N TYR A 242 -4.22 -18.96 19.41
CA TYR A 242 -3.71 -18.61 20.74
C TYR A 242 -2.37 -17.90 20.65
N GLY A 243 -2.10 -16.99 21.60
CA GLY A 243 -0.82 -16.29 21.70
C GLY A 243 -0.46 -15.42 20.50
N CYS A 244 -1.45 -14.92 19.78
CA CYS A 244 -1.25 -14.07 18.59
C CYS A 244 -0.51 -12.78 18.92
N LEU A 245 0.34 -12.33 18.02
CA LEU A 245 1.08 -11.06 18.12
C LEU A 245 0.20 -9.88 18.55
N GLY A 246 -1.01 -9.74 17.97
CA GLY A 246 -1.93 -8.66 18.28
C GLY A 246 -2.24 -8.55 19.78
N ASN A 247 -2.39 -9.67 20.48
CA ASN A 247 -2.67 -9.68 21.93
C ASN A 247 -1.55 -9.07 22.79
N TYR A 248 -0.36 -8.83 22.22
CA TYR A 248 0.81 -8.31 22.93
C TYR A 248 1.29 -6.97 22.41
N ALA A 249 1.05 -6.67 21.14
CA ALA A 249 1.73 -5.58 20.44
C ALA A 249 0.81 -4.53 19.82
N ASP A 250 -0.47 -4.83 19.54
CA ASP A 250 -1.36 -3.85 18.96
C ASP A 250 -1.72 -2.71 19.93
N PRO A 251 -2.27 -1.59 19.42
CA PRO A 251 -2.65 -0.46 20.26
C PRO A 251 -3.59 -0.83 21.40
N THR A 252 -4.54 -1.73 21.17
CA THR A 252 -5.51 -2.17 22.19
C THR A 252 -4.80 -2.91 23.34
N ALA A 253 -3.85 -3.79 23.00
CA ALA A 253 -3.05 -4.49 24.00
C ALA A 253 -2.17 -3.52 24.80
N VAL A 254 -1.57 -2.52 24.17
CA VAL A 254 -0.77 -1.50 24.86
C VAL A 254 -1.62 -0.64 25.79
N ILE A 255 -2.81 -0.22 25.35
CA ILE A 255 -3.76 0.55 26.17
C ILE A 255 -4.19 -0.27 27.39
N LYS A 256 -4.56 -1.54 27.19
CA LYS A 256 -4.93 -2.46 28.29
C LYS A 256 -3.80 -2.55 29.30
N GLN A 257 -2.57 -2.76 28.88
CA GLN A 257 -1.40 -2.82 29.77
C GLN A 257 -1.17 -1.47 30.50
N ALA A 258 -1.42 -0.34 29.84
CA ALA A 258 -1.30 0.97 30.49
C ALA A 258 -2.37 1.20 31.57
N LEU A 259 -3.58 0.68 31.37
CA LEU A 259 -4.67 0.73 32.35
C LEU A 259 -4.39 -0.16 33.57
N GLU A 260 -3.79 -1.34 33.33
CA GLU A 260 -3.37 -2.27 34.38
C GLU A 260 -2.14 -1.75 35.17
N ALA A 261 -1.28 -0.99 34.52
CA ALA A 261 -0.07 -0.38 35.11
C ALA A 261 -0.39 0.91 35.88
N SER A 262 -1.00 0.78 37.05
CA SER A 262 -1.27 1.93 37.93
C SER A 262 0.06 2.64 38.36
N PRO A 263 0.16 3.97 38.27
CA PRO A 263 -0.85 5.00 38.00
C PRO A 263 -0.86 5.52 36.55
N LEU A 264 -0.23 4.84 35.58
CA LEU A 264 0.01 5.36 34.22
C LEU A 264 -1.31 5.67 33.49
N GLY A 265 -2.27 4.75 33.49
CA GLY A 265 -3.57 4.95 32.85
C GLY A 265 -4.27 6.23 33.32
N ALA A 266 -4.35 6.42 34.64
CA ALA A 266 -4.97 7.60 35.24
C ALA A 266 -4.23 8.91 34.87
N ARG A 267 -2.88 8.91 34.89
CA ARG A 267 -2.08 10.09 34.51
C ARG A 267 -2.28 10.50 33.06
N LEU A 268 -2.49 9.53 32.18
CA LEU A 268 -2.69 9.77 30.75
C LEU A 268 -4.17 9.98 30.38
N GLY A 269 -5.09 9.96 31.36
CA GLY A 269 -6.52 10.11 31.15
C GLY A 269 -7.09 9.00 30.26
N LEU A 270 -6.59 7.76 30.41
CA LEU A 270 -7.11 6.60 29.68
C LEU A 270 -8.38 6.09 30.40
N ASP A 271 -9.39 5.74 29.61
CA ASP A 271 -10.63 5.17 30.09
C ASP A 271 -10.83 3.77 29.48
N PRO A 272 -11.21 2.74 30.29
CA PRO A 272 -11.54 1.41 29.75
C PRO A 272 -12.68 1.42 28.71
N GLY A 273 -13.54 2.44 28.74
CA GLY A 273 -14.61 2.66 27.77
C GLY A 273 -14.23 3.49 26.54
N ASP A 274 -12.96 3.88 26.42
CA ASP A 274 -12.48 4.74 25.30
C ASP A 274 -12.65 3.98 23.97
N THR A 275 -13.49 4.51 23.10
CA THR A 275 -13.75 3.91 21.78
C THR A 275 -12.76 4.37 20.73
N ASP A 276 -12.03 5.47 20.99
CA ASP A 276 -10.97 5.96 20.09
C ASP A 276 -9.61 5.39 20.50
N VAL A 277 -9.37 4.15 20.04
CA VAL A 277 -8.11 3.43 20.26
C VAL A 277 -6.89 4.22 19.79
N MET A 278 -7.02 4.97 18.68
CA MET A 278 -5.90 5.72 18.12
C MET A 278 -5.51 6.92 18.97
N ALA A 279 -6.50 7.66 19.48
CA ALA A 279 -6.26 8.78 20.39
C ALA A 279 -5.68 8.30 21.73
N ALA A 280 -6.20 7.21 22.30
CA ALA A 280 -5.70 6.62 23.53
C ALA A 280 -4.25 6.14 23.40
N PHE A 281 -3.94 5.39 22.34
CA PHE A 281 -2.57 4.97 22.03
C PHE A 281 -1.64 6.16 21.79
N GLY A 282 -2.12 7.19 21.08
CA GLY A 282 -1.37 8.43 20.82
C GLY A 282 -0.91 9.13 22.11
N ARG A 283 -1.74 9.13 23.17
CA ARG A 283 -1.35 9.68 24.48
C ARG A 283 -0.17 8.90 25.09
N ILE A 284 -0.19 7.56 25.00
CA ILE A 284 0.91 6.71 25.50
C ILE A 284 2.18 6.96 24.66
N ALA A 285 2.05 6.98 23.34
CA ALA A 285 3.16 7.21 22.41
C ALA A 285 3.84 8.57 22.65
N THR A 286 3.05 9.63 22.83
CA THR A 286 3.53 10.99 23.13
C THR A 286 4.26 11.02 24.47
N ALA A 287 3.72 10.39 25.52
CA ALA A 287 4.36 10.30 26.83
C ALA A 287 5.69 9.54 26.74
N ALA A 288 5.73 8.44 26.00
CA ALA A 288 6.95 7.65 25.78
C ALA A 288 8.05 8.46 25.08
N GLN A 289 7.69 9.25 24.07
CA GLN A 289 8.62 10.15 23.39
C GLN A 289 9.09 11.30 24.27
N ALA A 290 8.22 11.80 25.15
CA ALA A 290 8.57 12.84 26.13
C ALA A 290 9.43 12.30 27.28
N GLY A 291 9.76 11.00 27.31
CA GLY A 291 10.65 10.39 28.29
C GLY A 291 9.97 9.79 29.52
N ASP A 292 8.64 9.62 29.52
CA ASP A 292 7.95 8.89 30.59
C ASP A 292 8.43 7.44 30.60
N PRO A 293 9.06 6.95 31.69
CA PRO A 293 9.70 5.63 31.68
C PRO A 293 8.68 4.48 31.62
N ALA A 294 7.49 4.65 32.20
CA ALA A 294 6.45 3.62 32.20
C ALA A 294 5.82 3.49 30.81
N ALA A 295 5.44 4.61 30.19
CA ALA A 295 4.94 4.64 28.80
C ALA A 295 6.00 4.08 27.83
N ARG A 296 7.27 4.49 27.98
CA ARG A 296 8.37 3.99 27.15
C ARG A 296 8.54 2.48 27.25
N THR A 297 8.48 1.92 28.48
CA THR A 297 8.56 0.47 28.70
C THR A 297 7.47 -0.29 27.95
N LEU A 298 6.24 0.24 27.91
CA LEU A 298 5.12 -0.39 27.19
C LEU A 298 5.35 -0.36 25.68
N ILE A 299 5.74 0.79 25.12
CA ILE A 299 6.03 0.91 23.69
C ILE A 299 7.20 0.00 23.30
N GLU A 300 8.27 -0.05 24.08
CA GLU A 300 9.42 -0.93 23.81
C GLU A 300 9.06 -2.42 23.91
N ARG A 301 8.14 -2.79 24.81
CA ARG A 301 7.61 -4.16 24.89
C ARG A 301 6.83 -4.52 23.63
N SER A 302 5.90 -3.67 23.21
CA SER A 302 5.17 -3.83 21.94
C SER A 302 6.14 -3.95 20.75
N ALA A 303 7.13 -3.07 20.68
CA ALA A 303 8.14 -3.07 19.63
C ALA A 303 8.99 -4.35 19.59
N ARG A 304 9.31 -4.96 20.75
CA ARG A 304 10.02 -6.26 20.79
C ARG A 304 9.16 -7.39 20.24
N HIS A 305 7.87 -7.45 20.55
CA HIS A 305 6.97 -8.42 19.94
C HIS A 305 6.85 -8.21 18.43
N LEU A 306 6.76 -6.95 17.98
CA LEU A 306 6.77 -6.61 16.57
C LEU A 306 8.09 -7.03 15.89
N GLY A 307 9.21 -6.91 16.60
CA GLY A 307 10.52 -7.42 16.17
C GLY A 307 10.53 -8.93 15.94
N THR A 308 9.76 -9.70 16.72
CA THR A 308 9.59 -11.14 16.48
C THR A 308 8.88 -11.41 15.16
N ALA A 309 7.84 -10.64 14.83
CA ALA A 309 7.17 -10.74 13.53
C ALA A 309 8.11 -10.35 12.38
N ALA A 310 8.89 -9.28 12.53
CA ALA A 310 9.88 -8.86 11.54
C ALA A 310 10.92 -9.96 11.27
N VAL A 311 11.45 -10.60 12.33
CA VAL A 311 12.36 -11.75 12.20
C VAL A 311 11.69 -12.93 11.50
N THR A 312 10.43 -13.20 11.79
CA THR A 312 9.66 -14.27 11.15
C THR A 312 9.49 -13.99 9.66
N MET A 313 9.08 -12.77 9.30
CA MET A 313 8.94 -12.37 7.89
C MET A 313 10.25 -12.49 7.13
N THR A 314 11.35 -12.00 7.70
CA THR A 314 12.68 -12.10 7.06
C THR A 314 13.14 -13.55 6.91
N SER A 315 12.80 -14.42 7.87
CA SER A 315 13.18 -15.85 7.79
C SER A 315 12.37 -16.62 6.75
N LEU A 316 11.11 -16.22 6.48
CA LEU A 316 10.23 -16.89 5.53
C LEU A 316 10.41 -16.41 4.08
N PHE A 317 10.73 -15.13 3.90
CA PHE A 317 10.74 -14.47 2.58
C PHE A 317 12.13 -13.97 2.16
N ASP A 318 13.15 -14.14 3.00
CA ASP A 318 14.54 -13.66 2.76
C ASP A 318 14.58 -12.16 2.40
N LEU A 319 13.92 -11.34 3.24
CA LEU A 319 13.78 -9.90 3.02
C LEU A 319 15.05 -9.16 3.44
N ASP A 320 15.39 -8.11 2.72
CA ASP A 320 16.50 -7.21 3.07
C ASP A 320 16.02 -5.91 3.75
N THR A 321 14.74 -5.60 3.67
CA THR A 321 14.16 -4.39 4.26
C THR A 321 12.80 -4.69 4.89
N ILE A 322 12.55 -4.09 6.06
CA ILE A 322 11.23 -4.02 6.71
C ILE A 322 10.80 -2.57 6.79
N VAL A 323 9.64 -2.26 6.23
CA VAL A 323 9.00 -0.94 6.34
C VAL A 323 8.00 -0.97 7.49
N LEU A 324 8.08 0.00 8.39
CA LEU A 324 7.10 0.22 9.46
C LEU A 324 6.12 1.30 9.03
N ALA A 325 4.87 0.94 8.79
CA ALA A 325 3.84 1.82 8.26
C ALA A 325 2.58 1.86 9.13
N GLY A 326 1.74 2.84 8.91
CA GLY A 326 0.47 3.00 9.60
C GLY A 326 0.50 4.03 10.73
N PRO A 327 -0.68 4.50 11.14
CA PRO A 327 -0.81 5.64 12.04
C PRO A 327 -0.23 5.37 13.44
N SER A 328 -0.34 4.14 13.95
CA SER A 328 0.20 3.77 15.26
C SER A 328 1.71 3.74 15.27
N LEU A 329 2.35 3.23 14.21
CA LEU A 329 3.81 3.24 14.09
C LEU A 329 4.34 4.65 13.87
N ALA A 330 3.62 5.50 13.13
CA ALA A 330 3.99 6.91 12.97
C ALA A 330 4.02 7.66 14.32
N ALA A 331 3.10 7.34 15.22
CA ALA A 331 2.99 8.01 16.53
C ALA A 331 4.18 7.76 17.46
N ALA A 332 4.88 6.62 17.34
CA ALA A 332 6.06 6.28 18.15
C ALA A 332 7.24 5.77 17.29
N GLY A 333 7.30 6.20 16.03
CA GLY A 333 8.20 5.72 14.98
C GLY A 333 9.64 5.50 15.40
N PRO A 334 10.34 6.49 15.99
CA PRO A 334 11.75 6.32 16.38
C PRO A 334 11.97 5.19 17.38
N ILE A 335 11.05 4.99 18.34
CA ILE A 335 11.17 3.91 19.34
C ILE A 335 10.97 2.55 18.65
N TYR A 336 9.90 2.40 17.87
CA TYR A 336 9.63 1.17 17.14
C TYR A 336 10.77 0.82 16.19
N GLN A 337 11.23 1.76 15.39
CA GLN A 337 12.31 1.54 14.43
C GLN A 337 13.60 1.06 15.14
N SER A 338 14.01 1.72 16.21
CA SER A 338 15.22 1.38 16.95
C SER A 338 15.15 -0.03 17.54
N VAL A 339 14.02 -0.37 18.20
CA VAL A 339 13.86 -1.67 18.86
C VAL A 339 13.72 -2.79 17.84
N VAL A 340 12.89 -2.61 16.80
CA VAL A 340 12.70 -3.63 15.74
C VAL A 340 13.99 -3.86 14.97
N GLN A 341 14.76 -2.79 14.66
CA GLN A 341 16.07 -2.90 14.01
C GLN A 341 17.05 -3.74 14.85
N GLU A 342 17.07 -3.55 16.17
CA GLU A 342 17.94 -4.32 17.05
C GLU A 342 17.53 -5.80 17.12
N GLU A 343 16.22 -6.10 17.19
CA GLU A 343 15.70 -7.47 17.18
C GLU A 343 16.08 -8.19 15.86
N VAL A 344 15.86 -7.55 14.73
CA VAL A 344 16.20 -8.07 13.41
C VAL A 344 17.72 -8.29 13.30
N ARG A 345 18.54 -7.31 13.68
CA ARG A 345 19.99 -7.41 13.66
C ARG A 345 20.53 -8.57 14.47
N ARG A 346 19.92 -8.88 15.61
CA ARG A 346 20.37 -9.94 16.53
C ARG A 346 19.87 -11.31 16.13
N ARG A 347 18.65 -11.43 15.62
CA ARG A 347 17.89 -12.68 15.56
C ARG A 347 17.70 -13.23 14.14
N THR A 348 17.85 -12.40 13.08
CA THR A 348 17.72 -12.90 11.70
C THR A 348 18.77 -13.95 11.39
N PHE A 349 18.36 -15.07 10.83
CA PHE A 349 19.24 -16.19 10.51
C PHE A 349 20.36 -15.80 9.53
N ALA A 350 19.98 -15.14 8.42
CA ALA A 350 20.91 -14.74 7.35
C ALA A 350 21.71 -13.45 7.63
N ARG A 351 21.65 -12.88 8.85
CA ARG A 351 22.25 -11.59 9.21
C ARG A 351 23.74 -11.40 8.88
N ARG A 352 24.48 -12.51 8.66
CA ARG A 352 25.89 -12.46 8.25
C ARG A 352 26.06 -12.43 6.73
N ALA A 353 25.06 -12.88 5.98
CA ALA A 353 25.06 -12.86 4.52
C ALA A 353 24.65 -11.46 4.02
N HIS A 354 23.58 -10.90 4.57
CA HIS A 354 23.15 -9.53 4.30
C HIS A 354 22.48 -8.92 5.54
N PRO A 355 22.70 -7.64 5.82
CA PRO A 355 22.01 -6.94 6.89
C PRO A 355 20.59 -6.56 6.45
N VAL A 356 19.62 -6.78 7.33
CA VAL A 356 18.22 -6.34 7.11
C VAL A 356 18.03 -4.93 7.67
N ARG A 357 17.49 -4.03 6.89
CA ARG A 357 17.21 -2.65 7.28
C ARG A 357 15.76 -2.51 7.75
N VAL A 358 15.56 -1.74 8.80
CA VAL A 358 14.22 -1.34 9.25
C VAL A 358 14.07 0.16 9.01
N VAL A 359 13.09 0.54 8.22
CA VAL A 359 12.81 1.92 7.85
C VAL A 359 11.37 2.29 8.19
N THR A 360 11.11 3.58 8.39
CA THR A 360 9.75 4.08 8.55
C THR A 360 9.14 4.43 7.19
N SER A 361 7.82 4.25 7.07
CA SER A 361 7.04 4.62 5.90
C SER A 361 7.24 6.09 5.51
N VAL A 362 7.35 6.36 4.21
CA VAL A 362 7.35 7.73 3.66
C VAL A 362 5.94 8.30 3.55
N SER A 363 4.94 7.43 3.53
CA SER A 363 3.51 7.79 3.42
C SER A 363 2.83 7.96 4.78
N GLY A 364 3.49 7.53 5.86
CA GLY A 364 3.02 7.67 7.23
C GLY A 364 1.65 7.03 7.46
N SER A 365 0.69 7.82 7.95
CA SER A 365 -0.69 7.36 8.21
C SER A 365 -1.51 7.07 6.96
N ASP A 366 -1.11 7.60 5.82
CA ASP A 366 -1.89 7.50 4.57
C ASP A 366 -1.43 6.32 3.68
N ALA A 367 -0.45 5.53 4.13
CA ALA A 367 0.18 4.45 3.35
C ALA A 367 -0.85 3.48 2.72
N ALA A 368 -1.84 3.02 3.49
CA ALA A 368 -2.85 2.11 2.99
C ALA A 368 -3.80 2.75 1.97
N ALA A 369 -4.21 4.01 2.19
CA ALA A 369 -5.04 4.74 1.24
C ALA A 369 -4.29 5.00 -0.06
N ILE A 370 -3.04 5.48 0.00
CA ILE A 370 -2.19 5.68 -1.18
C ILE A 370 -1.99 4.35 -1.91
N GLY A 371 -1.70 3.27 -1.17
CA GLY A 371 -1.54 1.94 -1.74
C GLY A 371 -2.79 1.41 -2.44
N GLY A 372 -3.98 1.65 -1.89
CA GLY A 372 -5.25 1.35 -2.55
C GLY A 372 -5.34 2.02 -3.94
N ALA A 373 -5.04 3.31 -4.02
CA ALA A 373 -5.00 4.02 -5.30
C ALA A 373 -3.94 3.46 -6.26
N VAL A 374 -2.76 3.12 -5.75
CA VAL A 374 -1.67 2.52 -6.53
C VAL A 374 -2.09 1.17 -7.15
N LEU A 375 -2.83 0.35 -6.42
CA LEU A 375 -3.34 -0.92 -6.97
C LEU A 375 -4.25 -0.70 -8.19
N VAL A 376 -5.05 0.36 -8.20
CA VAL A 376 -5.85 0.75 -9.37
C VAL A 376 -4.94 1.17 -10.52
N LEU A 377 -3.94 2.02 -10.26
CA LEU A 377 -2.97 2.45 -11.27
C LEU A 377 -2.25 1.25 -11.90
N GLN A 378 -1.78 0.29 -11.10
CA GLN A 378 -1.09 -0.90 -11.59
C GLN A 378 -1.98 -1.76 -12.52
N GLY A 379 -3.23 -1.99 -12.13
CA GLY A 379 -4.16 -2.79 -12.90
C GLY A 379 -4.41 -2.22 -14.30
N GLU A 380 -4.69 -0.93 -14.38
CA GLU A 380 -4.96 -0.25 -15.64
C GLU A 380 -3.71 -0.11 -16.53
N LEU A 381 -2.55 0.18 -15.94
CA LEU A 381 -1.31 0.28 -16.69
C LEU A 381 -0.87 -1.06 -17.28
N ALA A 382 -1.12 -2.17 -16.58
CA ALA A 382 -0.85 -3.51 -17.11
C ALA A 382 -1.73 -3.82 -18.34
N VAL A 383 -3.00 -3.42 -18.32
CA VAL A 383 -3.92 -3.59 -19.47
C VAL A 383 -3.45 -2.77 -20.68
N LEU A 384 -3.03 -1.52 -20.46
CA LEU A 384 -2.52 -0.66 -21.52
C LEU A 384 -1.21 -1.19 -22.14
N GLU A 385 -0.29 -1.72 -21.32
CA GLU A 385 0.93 -2.35 -21.82
C GLU A 385 0.65 -3.63 -22.64
N LEU A 386 -0.31 -4.44 -22.24
CA LEU A 386 -0.72 -5.63 -22.99
C LEU A 386 -1.34 -5.25 -24.35
N ALA A 387 -2.21 -4.24 -24.37
CA ALA A 387 -2.83 -3.75 -25.61
C ALA A 387 -1.79 -3.24 -26.62
N SER A 388 -0.74 -2.54 -26.13
CA SER A 388 0.35 -2.03 -26.98
C SER A 388 1.25 -3.11 -27.57
N THR A 389 1.35 -4.27 -26.91
CA THR A 389 2.17 -5.41 -27.39
C THR A 389 1.41 -6.32 -28.34
N THR A 390 0.08 -6.29 -28.35
CA THR A 390 -0.79 -7.20 -29.12
C THR A 390 -1.41 -6.59 -30.39
N SER A 391 -1.16 -5.30 -30.69
CA SER A 391 -1.69 -4.68 -31.91
C SER A 391 -1.12 -5.37 -33.18
N PRO A 392 -1.98 -6.02 -34.03
CA PRO A 392 -1.48 -6.71 -35.21
C PRO A 392 -0.93 -5.68 -36.18
N ARG A 393 0.23 -5.96 -36.75
CA ARG A 393 0.71 -5.26 -37.95
C ARG A 393 -0.37 -5.37 -39.02
N GLU A 394 -1.06 -4.29 -39.39
CA GLU A 394 -1.67 -4.21 -40.69
C GLU A 394 -0.55 -4.38 -41.72
N SER A 395 -0.46 -5.57 -42.28
CA SER A 395 0.37 -5.83 -43.46
C SER A 395 -0.22 -5.01 -44.59
N ALA A 396 0.40 -3.88 -44.90
CA ALA A 396 0.16 -3.16 -46.14
C ALA A 396 0.42 -4.11 -47.32
N GLY A 397 -0.66 -4.72 -47.80
CA GLY A 397 -0.65 -5.52 -48.98
C GLY A 397 -0.24 -4.66 -50.18
N LYS A 398 0.94 -4.91 -50.74
CA LYS A 398 1.29 -4.43 -52.06
C LYS A 398 0.29 -4.97 -53.08
N PRO A 399 -0.25 -4.17 -53.97
CA PRO A 399 -1.09 -4.69 -55.07
C PRO A 399 -0.21 -5.52 -56.00
N ALA A 400 -0.64 -6.76 -56.26
CA ALA A 400 -0.03 -7.65 -57.23
C ALA A 400 -0.26 -7.04 -58.65
N GLU A 401 0.81 -6.61 -59.31
CA GLU A 401 0.84 -6.36 -60.73
C GLU A 401 0.51 -7.63 -61.51
N ARG A 402 -0.61 -7.60 -62.23
CA ARG A 402 -0.97 -8.62 -63.21
C ARG A 402 -0.02 -8.47 -64.43
N ALA A 403 0.99 -9.33 -64.51
CA ALA A 403 1.70 -9.57 -65.77
C ALA A 403 0.82 -10.46 -66.65
N GLY A 404 0.27 -9.86 -67.68
CA GLY A 404 -0.32 -10.63 -68.77
C GLY A 404 0.74 -11.32 -69.59
N HIS A 405 0.60 -12.58 -69.89
CA HIS A 405 1.28 -13.20 -70.99
C HIS A 405 0.25 -13.88 -71.90
N ARG A 406 0.19 -13.33 -73.11
CA ARG A 406 -0.40 -13.95 -74.30
C ARG A 406 0.56 -15.04 -74.78
N ARG A 407 0.03 -16.13 -75.17
CA ARG A 407 0.09 -17.16 -76.21
C ARG A 407 0.05 -18.57 -75.65
#